data_6d837b8f1c9736a23fb0252ca89b1e4f
#
_entry.id   6d837b8f1c9736a23fb0252ca89b1e4f
#
_cell.length_a   1.000
_cell.length_b   1.000
_cell.length_c   1.000
_cell.angle_alpha   90.00
_cell.angle_beta   90.00
_cell.angle_gamma   90.00
#
_symmetry.space_group_name_H-M   'P 1'
#
loop_
_entity.id
_entity.type
_entity.pdbx_description
1 polymer ?
#
loop_
_entity_poly.entity_id
_entity_poly.type
_entity_poly.pdbx_seq_one_letter_code
_entity_poly.pdbx_strand_id
1 'polypeptide(L)'
;MNNAVSVVSFSKDVLPLFRSNDIEQMNACGVLLNKYEWLSKPANARLVYAYLSGQRRPRMPLGGPYWSDEQVNLFLQWMNGGYQP
;
A
#
# COMPACT_ATOMS: atom_id res chain seq x y z
N MET A 1 7.93 20.64 -18.99
CA MET A 1 7.91 20.01 -18.47
C MET A 1 7.46 19.23 -18.35
N ASN A 2 7.20 19.13 -18.17
CA ASN A 2 6.84 18.33 -17.83
C ASN A 2 6.50 17.75 -17.24
N ASN A 3 6.36 17.90 -17.17
CA ASN A 3 6.16 17.26 -16.35
C ASN A 3 5.81 16.15 -16.42
N ALA A 4 6.50 15.56 -16.42
CA ALA A 4 6.11 14.19 -16.58
C ALA A 4 5.48 13.70 -15.33
N VAL A 5 4.24 13.37 -15.37
CA VAL A 5 3.56 12.77 -14.25
C VAL A 5 4.15 11.36 -14.10
N SER A 6 4.89 11.14 -13.04
CA SER A 6 5.40 9.81 -12.72
C SER A 6 4.22 8.90 -12.44
N VAL A 7 4.11 7.84 -13.21
CA VAL A 7 3.10 6.82 -12.94
C VAL A 7 3.57 6.03 -11.71
N VAL A 8 2.73 6.02 -10.68
CA VAL A 8 3.03 5.24 -9.48
C VAL A 8 2.76 3.78 -9.79
N SER A 9 3.78 2.95 -9.66
CA SER A 9 3.67 1.53 -9.96
C SER A 9 3.81 0.69 -8.70
N PHE A 10 3.20 -0.50 -8.73
CA PHE A 10 3.28 -1.40 -7.58
C PHE A 10 4.72 -1.84 -7.32
N SER A 11 5.40 -2.34 -8.36
CA SER A 11 6.72 -2.93 -8.17
C SER A 11 7.79 -1.92 -7.80
N LYS A 12 7.69 -0.69 -8.32
CA LYS A 12 8.71 0.33 -8.10
C LYS A 12 8.45 1.19 -6.87
N ASP A 13 7.19 1.50 -6.61
CA ASP A 13 6.84 2.54 -5.64
C ASP A 13 6.14 2.00 -4.41
N VAL A 14 5.21 1.07 -4.57
CA VAL A 14 4.38 0.60 -3.46
C VAL A 14 5.03 -0.57 -2.72
N LEU A 15 5.43 -1.60 -3.46
CA LEU A 15 6.01 -2.79 -2.85
C LEU A 15 7.21 -2.48 -1.96
N PRO A 16 8.16 -1.62 -2.36
CA PRO A 16 9.30 -1.31 -1.51
C PRO A 16 8.96 -0.62 -0.20
N LEU A 17 7.76 -0.07 -0.06
CA LEU A 17 7.34 0.58 1.17
C LEU A 17 7.02 -0.43 2.27
N PHE A 18 6.67 -1.66 1.89
CA PHE A 18 6.38 -2.70 2.86
C PHE A 18 7.68 -3.39 3.27
N ARG A 19 7.90 -3.51 4.59
CA ARG A 19 9.04 -4.24 5.11
C ARG A 19 8.73 -5.74 5.09
N SER A 20 9.79 -6.57 5.05
CA SER A 20 9.62 -8.03 5.07
C SER A 20 8.76 -8.48 6.25
N ASN A 21 8.98 -7.88 7.40
CA ASN A 21 8.23 -8.20 8.61
C ASN A 21 6.74 -7.87 8.46
N ASP A 22 6.43 -6.75 7.83
CA ASP A 22 5.04 -6.36 7.58
C ASP A 22 4.36 -7.36 6.66
N ILE A 23 5.06 -7.76 5.61
CA ILE A 23 4.53 -8.72 4.64
C ILE A 23 4.22 -10.05 5.31
N GLU A 24 5.15 -10.56 6.13
CA GLU A 24 4.94 -11.82 6.85
C GLU A 24 3.74 -11.76 7.78
N GLN A 25 3.67 -10.70 8.58
CA GLN A 25 2.59 -10.56 9.56
C GLN A 25 1.23 -10.46 8.90
N MET A 26 1.16 -9.70 7.83
CA MET A 26 -0.12 -9.49 7.18
C MET A 26 -0.53 -10.67 6.32
N ASN A 27 0.43 -11.39 5.73
CA ASN A 27 0.14 -12.65 5.04
C ASN A 27 -0.55 -13.65 5.96
N ALA A 28 -0.10 -13.72 7.20
CA ALA A 28 -0.71 -14.62 8.18
C ALA A 28 -2.18 -14.29 8.45
N CYS A 29 -2.58 -13.05 8.20
CA CYS A 29 -3.96 -12.61 8.36
C CYS A 29 -4.76 -12.63 7.05
N GLY A 30 -4.17 -13.16 5.98
CA GLY A 30 -4.82 -13.20 4.68
C GLY A 30 -4.72 -11.92 3.88
N VAL A 31 -3.90 -10.97 4.33
CA VAL A 31 -3.68 -9.70 3.64
C VAL A 31 -2.38 -9.81 2.86
N LEU A 32 -2.48 -9.97 1.54
CA LEU A 32 -1.34 -10.35 0.70
C LEU A 32 -0.68 -9.10 0.11
N LEU A 33 0.09 -8.41 0.93
CA LEU A 33 0.68 -7.11 0.56
C LEU A 33 1.64 -7.20 -0.62
N ASN A 34 2.30 -8.35 -0.81
CA ASN A 34 3.29 -8.52 -1.86
C ASN A 34 2.76 -9.24 -3.09
N LYS A 35 1.44 -9.41 -3.18
CA LYS A 35 0.81 -10.04 -4.35
C LYS A 35 0.04 -8.99 -5.12
N TYR A 36 0.55 -8.61 -6.27
CA TYR A 36 -0.09 -7.59 -7.08
C TYR A 36 -1.53 -7.97 -7.43
N GLU A 37 -1.77 -9.23 -7.81
CA GLU A 37 -3.10 -9.69 -8.19
C GLU A 37 -4.11 -9.52 -7.07
N TRP A 38 -3.67 -9.67 -5.84
CA TRP A 38 -4.55 -9.49 -4.68
C TRP A 38 -4.73 -8.01 -4.36
N LEU A 39 -3.62 -7.28 -4.26
CA LEU A 39 -3.64 -5.90 -3.78
C LEU A 39 -4.26 -4.95 -4.80
N SER A 40 -4.16 -5.26 -6.09
CA SER A 40 -4.72 -4.40 -7.13
C SER A 40 -6.24 -4.49 -7.26
N LYS A 41 -6.88 -5.38 -6.52
CA LYS A 41 -8.34 -5.40 -6.48
C LYS A 41 -8.82 -4.23 -5.64
N PRO A 42 -9.75 -3.41 -6.16
CA PRO A 42 -10.14 -2.18 -5.46
C PRO A 42 -10.58 -2.37 -4.02
N ALA A 43 -11.34 -3.41 -3.74
CA ALA A 43 -11.81 -3.66 -2.37
C ALA A 43 -10.64 -3.97 -1.44
N ASN A 44 -9.66 -4.74 -1.92
CA ASN A 44 -8.48 -5.09 -1.12
C ASN A 44 -7.59 -3.87 -0.91
N ALA A 45 -7.39 -3.08 -1.95
CA ALA A 45 -6.58 -1.87 -1.84
C ALA A 45 -7.20 -0.88 -0.86
N ARG A 46 -8.51 -0.70 -0.92
CA ARG A 46 -9.21 0.19 0.01
C ARG A 46 -9.07 -0.28 1.45
N LEU A 47 -9.15 -1.60 1.66
CA LEU A 47 -8.96 -2.17 3.00
C LEU A 47 -7.57 -1.86 3.54
N VAL A 48 -6.55 -2.11 2.74
CA VAL A 48 -5.17 -1.85 3.14
C VAL A 48 -4.95 -0.36 3.37
N TYR A 49 -5.47 0.49 2.50
CA TYR A 49 -5.39 1.93 2.68
C TYR A 49 -5.99 2.37 4.02
N ALA A 50 -7.13 1.80 4.38
CA ALA A 50 -7.79 2.14 5.64
C ALA A 50 -6.92 1.76 6.84
N TYR A 51 -6.25 0.61 6.78
CA TYR A 51 -5.31 0.21 7.84
C TYR A 51 -4.08 1.13 7.89
N LEU A 52 -3.52 1.47 6.73
CA LEU A 52 -2.31 2.30 6.68
C LEU A 52 -2.58 3.73 7.13
N SER A 53 -3.75 4.25 6.82
CA SER A 53 -4.12 5.63 7.16
C SER A 53 -4.66 5.77 8.58
N GLY A 54 -4.89 4.67 9.27
CA GLY A 54 -5.43 4.69 10.62
C GLY A 54 -6.94 4.78 10.70
N GLN A 55 -7.63 4.70 9.56
CA GLN A 55 -9.09 4.71 9.54
C GLN A 55 -9.68 3.41 10.09
N ARG A 56 -8.90 2.32 10.04
CA ARG A 56 -9.31 1.02 10.52
C ARG A 56 -8.26 0.47 11.48
N ARG A 57 -8.70 -0.23 12.51
CA ARG A 57 -7.81 -0.81 13.53
C ARG A 57 -7.68 -2.30 13.35
N PRO A 58 -6.52 -2.88 13.70
CA PRO A 58 -5.32 -2.21 14.19
C PRO A 58 -4.63 -1.46 13.07
N ARG A 59 -4.07 -0.29 13.38
CA ARG A 59 -3.35 0.51 12.38
C ARG A 59 -2.08 -0.21 11.96
N MET A 60 -1.82 -0.21 10.67
CA MET A 60 -0.63 -0.82 10.09
C MET A 60 0.45 0.23 9.84
N PRO A 61 1.75 -0.15 9.87
CA PRO A 61 2.25 -1.50 10.21
C PRO A 61 2.07 -1.80 11.70
N LEU A 62 1.81 -3.05 12.01
CA LEU A 62 1.64 -3.47 13.40
C LEU A 62 2.92 -3.20 14.18
N GLY A 63 2.78 -2.57 15.35
CA GLY A 63 3.93 -2.21 16.18
C GLY A 63 4.67 -0.98 15.72
N GLY A 64 4.26 -0.35 14.63
CA GLY A 64 4.89 0.86 14.11
C GLY A 64 6.32 0.64 13.62
N PRO A 65 7.01 1.69 13.18
CA PRO A 65 6.45 3.02 13.01
C PRO A 65 5.39 3.04 11.92
N TYR A 66 4.38 3.87 12.11
CA TYR A 66 3.33 4.02 11.11
C TYR A 66 3.85 4.78 9.90
N TRP A 67 3.21 4.56 8.76
CA TRP A 67 3.58 5.26 7.54
C TRP A 67 3.40 6.77 7.70
N SER A 68 4.31 7.52 7.09
CA SER A 68 4.16 8.97 7.00
C SER A 68 3.01 9.32 6.07
N ASP A 69 2.56 10.58 6.16
CA ASP A 69 1.51 11.07 5.25
C ASP A 69 1.94 10.93 3.80
N GLU A 70 3.24 11.14 3.52
CA GLU A 70 3.77 11.01 2.16
C GLU A 70 3.65 9.58 1.65
N GLN A 71 3.96 8.60 2.50
CA GLN A 71 3.85 7.19 2.11
C GLN A 71 2.39 6.79 1.89
N VAL A 72 1.51 7.22 2.77
CA VAL A 72 0.07 6.95 2.63
C VAL A 72 -0.46 7.58 1.34
N ASN A 73 -0.04 8.81 1.05
CA ASN A 73 -0.44 9.49 -0.17
C ASN A 73 0.07 8.79 -1.42
N LEU A 74 1.27 8.23 -1.36
CA LEU A 74 1.81 7.49 -2.49
C LEU A 74 0.95 6.26 -2.80
N PHE A 75 0.53 5.55 -1.77
CA PHE A 75 -0.37 4.41 -1.93
C PHE A 75 -1.70 4.86 -2.56
N LEU A 76 -2.24 5.98 -2.08
CA LEU A 76 -3.47 6.55 -2.62
C LEU A 76 -3.32 6.94 -4.09
N GLN A 77 -2.18 7.54 -4.45
CA GLN A 77 -1.90 7.88 -5.85
C GLN A 77 -1.84 6.63 -6.72
N TRP A 78 -1.29 5.54 -6.19
CA TRP A 78 -1.27 4.28 -6.91
C TRP A 78 -2.69 3.79 -7.20
N MET A 79 -3.56 3.85 -6.18
CA MET A 79 -4.97 3.47 -6.35
C MET A 79 -5.66 4.35 -7.39
N ASN A 80 -5.49 5.66 -7.26
CA ASN A 80 -6.14 6.63 -8.16
C ASN A 80 -5.59 6.54 -9.59
N GLY A 81 -4.36 6.07 -9.73
CA GLY A 81 -3.71 5.92 -11.04
C GLY A 81 -4.07 4.63 -11.76
N GLY A 82 -4.97 3.83 -11.20
CA GLY A 82 -5.45 2.62 -11.85
C GLY A 82 -4.69 1.36 -11.47
N TYR A 83 -4.02 1.36 -10.33
CA TYR A 83 -3.36 0.15 -9.81
C TYR A 83 -2.30 -0.38 -10.77
N GLN A 84 -1.43 0.50 -11.24
CA GLN A 84 -0.40 0.11 -12.22
C GLN A 84 0.57 -0.92 -11.64
N PRO A 85 0.95 -1.97 -12.39
CA PRO A 85 1.88 -2.99 -11.89
C PRO A 85 3.30 -2.42 -11.73
#